data_e5c33d7e2e3e2d5857d316e34605b3a9
#
_entry.id   e5c33d7e2e3e2d5857d316e34605b3a9
#
_cell.length_a   1.000
_cell.length_b   1.000
_cell.length_c   1.000
_cell.angle_alpha   90.00
_cell.angle_beta   90.00
_cell.angle_gamma   90.00
#
_symmetry.space_group_name_H-M   'P 1'
#
loop_
_entity.id
_entity.type
_entity.pdbx_description
1 polymer ?
#
loop_
_entity_poly.entity_id
_entity_poly.type
_entity_poly.pdbx_seq_one_letter_code
_entity_poly.pdbx_strand_id
1 'polypeptide(L)'
;QRQMCIRDSATTLSGGEAQRMKLASELHKQQSGKNFYILDEPTTGLHSEDIRRLIGVLDRLVDAGNTVLIIEHNLDVVKSADYLIDLGPEGGDGGGTIVATGTPEQVAEVAESYTGQYLKPVLERDRAREATAPAK
;
A
#
# COMPACT_ATOMS: atom_id res chain seq x y z
N GLN A 1 21.80 -10.72 29.43
CA GLN A 1 20.38 -10.80 29.85
C GLN A 1 19.42 -9.93 29.02
N ARG A 2 19.87 -8.88 28.35
CA ARG A 2 19.01 -8.02 27.51
C ARG A 2 18.67 -8.59 26.13
N GLN A 3 19.43 -9.57 25.64
CA GLN A 3 19.18 -10.18 24.32
C GLN A 3 18.04 -11.23 24.31
N MET A 4 17.68 -11.80 25.46
CA MET A 4 16.62 -12.82 25.55
C MET A 4 15.21 -12.22 25.47
N CYS A 5 14.99 -11.03 26.01
CA CYS A 5 13.66 -10.38 25.99
C CYS A 5 13.22 -9.89 24.60
N ILE A 6 14.17 -9.63 23.68
CA ILE A 6 13.86 -9.15 22.32
C ILE A 6 13.48 -10.31 21.39
N ARG A 7 13.95 -11.52 21.64
CA ARG A 7 13.62 -12.71 20.83
C ARG A 7 12.23 -13.24 21.13
N ASP A 8 11.79 -13.19 22.38
CA ASP A 8 10.48 -13.75 22.76
C ASP A 8 9.31 -12.86 22.35
N SER A 9 9.52 -11.54 22.22
CA SER A 9 8.48 -10.62 21.75
C SER A 9 8.27 -10.63 20.21
N ALA A 10 9.28 -11.07 19.44
CA ALA A 10 9.18 -11.13 17.99
C ALA A 10 8.41 -12.38 17.49
N THR A 11 8.32 -13.43 18.29
CA THR A 11 7.64 -14.68 17.94
C THR A 11 6.12 -14.63 18.12
N THR A 12 5.60 -13.61 18.79
CA THR A 12 4.16 -13.42 19.07
C THR A 12 3.49 -12.42 18.11
N LEU A 13 4.26 -11.73 17.26
CA LEU A 13 3.71 -10.76 16.32
C LEU A 13 3.09 -11.46 15.11
N SER A 14 1.93 -10.97 14.66
CA SER A 14 1.38 -11.36 13.36
C SER A 14 2.33 -10.95 12.23
N GLY A 15 2.24 -11.63 11.05
CA GLY A 15 3.10 -11.30 9.90
C GLY A 15 3.06 -9.81 9.53
N GLY A 16 1.88 -9.19 9.56
CA GLY A 16 1.71 -7.77 9.31
C GLY A 16 2.35 -6.86 10.36
N GLU A 17 2.29 -7.22 11.64
CA GLU A 17 2.94 -6.46 12.72
C GLU A 17 4.46 -6.51 12.61
N ALA A 18 5.02 -7.69 12.28
CA ALA A 18 6.45 -7.87 12.04
C ALA A 18 6.93 -7.04 10.84
N GLN A 19 6.16 -7.00 9.74
CA GLN A 19 6.46 -6.17 8.59
C GLN A 19 6.47 -4.68 8.94
N ARG A 20 5.47 -4.19 9.67
CA ARG A 20 5.36 -2.78 10.08
C ARG A 20 6.51 -2.36 11.01
N MET A 21 6.88 -3.21 11.97
CA MET A 21 8.04 -2.95 12.83
C MET A 21 9.33 -2.87 12.04
N LYS A 22 9.52 -3.78 11.08
CA LYS A 22 10.68 -3.76 10.18
C LYS A 22 10.69 -2.48 9.33
N LEU A 23 9.54 -2.10 8.76
CA LEU A 23 9.40 -0.89 7.97
C LEU A 23 9.71 0.37 8.78
N ALA A 24 9.19 0.48 10.01
CA ALA A 24 9.52 1.57 10.92
C ALA A 24 11.01 1.63 11.26
N SER A 25 11.66 0.48 11.43
CA SER A 25 13.10 0.42 11.68
C SER A 25 13.93 0.86 10.48
N GLU A 26 13.49 0.56 9.25
CA GLU A 26 14.16 0.98 8.02
C GLU A 26 14.11 2.51 7.82
N LEU A 27 13.02 3.17 8.23
CA LEU A 27 12.92 4.64 8.18
C LEU A 27 13.93 5.36 9.06
N HIS A 28 14.40 4.72 10.14
CA HIS A 28 15.40 5.30 11.03
C HIS A 28 16.83 5.06 10.59
N LYS A 29 17.05 4.19 9.61
CA LYS A 29 18.39 3.98 9.06
C LYS A 29 18.72 5.13 8.09
N GLN A 30 19.91 5.72 8.25
CA GLN A 30 20.46 6.59 7.21
C GLN A 30 20.71 5.71 5.97
N GLN A 31 19.82 5.82 4.99
CA GLN A 31 19.91 5.00 3.79
C GLN A 31 20.89 5.63 2.81
N SER A 32 22.01 4.97 2.61
CA SER A 32 22.92 5.23 1.50
C SER A 32 22.57 4.27 0.36
N GLY A 33 21.67 4.67 -0.53
CA GLY A 33 21.32 3.89 -1.71
C GLY A 33 19.82 3.74 -1.95
N LYS A 34 19.47 3.29 -3.14
CA LYS A 34 18.09 2.99 -3.55
C LYS A 34 17.77 1.54 -3.16
N ASN A 35 16.76 1.36 -2.34
CA ASN A 35 16.27 0.04 -1.95
C ASN A 35 14.96 -0.28 -2.67
N PHE A 36 14.69 -1.57 -2.83
CA PHE A 36 13.44 -2.10 -3.33
C PHE A 36 12.74 -2.86 -2.21
N TYR A 37 11.54 -2.40 -1.83
CA TYR A 37 10.71 -3.01 -0.80
C TYR A 37 9.54 -3.74 -1.43
N ILE A 38 9.27 -4.95 -0.96
CA ILE A 38 8.08 -5.73 -1.34
C ILE A 38 7.27 -5.96 -0.07
N LEU A 39 6.00 -5.54 -0.09
CA LEU A 39 5.06 -5.67 1.02
C LEU A 39 3.86 -6.48 0.55
N ASP A 40 3.51 -7.50 1.31
CA ASP A 40 2.38 -8.37 1.04
C ASP A 40 1.31 -8.13 2.10
N GLU A 41 0.15 -7.61 1.66
CA GLU A 41 -1.02 -7.25 2.48
C GLU A 41 -0.67 -6.52 3.79
N PRO A 42 0.09 -5.41 3.76
CA PRO A 42 0.54 -4.75 4.97
C PRO A 42 -0.58 -4.10 5.78
N THR A 43 -1.80 -3.96 5.21
CA THR A 43 -2.97 -3.41 5.91
C THR A 43 -3.75 -4.43 6.73
N THR A 44 -3.41 -5.72 6.65
CA THR A 44 -4.11 -6.78 7.38
C THR A 44 -4.17 -6.49 8.87
N GLY A 45 -5.41 -6.47 9.43
CA GLY A 45 -5.66 -6.20 10.84
C GLY A 45 -5.51 -4.76 11.27
N LEU A 46 -5.36 -3.80 10.34
CA LEU A 46 -5.28 -2.37 10.63
C LEU A 46 -6.65 -1.68 10.58
N HIS A 47 -6.84 -0.71 11.45
CA HIS A 47 -7.92 0.28 11.35
C HIS A 47 -7.56 1.42 10.38
N SER A 48 -8.56 2.16 9.92
CA SER A 48 -8.41 3.22 8.90
C SER A 48 -7.35 4.25 9.27
N GLU A 49 -7.22 4.61 10.55
CA GLU A 49 -6.22 5.58 11.01
C GLU A 49 -4.79 5.02 10.91
N ASP A 50 -4.61 3.73 11.19
CA ASP A 50 -3.31 3.06 11.07
C ASP A 50 -2.92 2.88 9.62
N ILE A 51 -3.89 2.66 8.72
CA ILE A 51 -3.67 2.61 7.26
C ILE A 51 -3.16 3.98 6.76
N ARG A 52 -3.75 5.09 7.21
CA ARG A 52 -3.27 6.44 6.86
C ARG A 52 -1.83 6.67 7.31
N ARG A 53 -1.50 6.24 8.53
CA ARG A 53 -0.12 6.32 9.05
C ARG A 53 0.83 5.47 8.24
N LEU A 54 0.42 4.25 7.85
CA LEU A 54 1.20 3.38 6.99
C LEU A 54 1.47 4.04 5.63
N ILE A 55 0.46 4.58 4.96
CA ILE A 55 0.61 5.30 3.69
C ILE A 55 1.64 6.43 3.85
N GLY A 56 1.52 7.26 4.88
CA GLY A 56 2.50 8.33 5.12
C GLY A 56 3.94 7.85 5.41
N VAL A 57 4.10 6.61 5.86
CA VAL A 57 5.42 5.97 6.00
C VAL A 57 5.94 5.53 4.64
N LEU A 58 5.08 4.94 3.81
CA LEU A 58 5.42 4.49 2.46
C LEU A 58 5.80 5.67 1.55
N ASP A 59 5.05 6.77 1.61
CA ASP A 59 5.36 8.01 0.87
C ASP A 59 6.75 8.51 1.21
N ARG A 60 7.11 8.56 2.49
CA ARG A 60 8.46 8.98 2.91
C ARG A 60 9.57 8.06 2.41
N LEU A 61 9.31 6.75 2.27
CA LEU A 61 10.27 5.81 1.69
C LEU A 61 10.47 6.11 0.19
N VAL A 62 9.38 6.35 -0.53
CA VAL A 62 9.42 6.70 -1.96
C VAL A 62 10.11 8.04 -2.17
N ASP A 63 9.78 9.07 -1.38
CA ASP A 63 10.40 10.40 -1.42
C ASP A 63 11.91 10.35 -1.14
N ALA A 64 12.35 9.39 -0.32
CA ALA A 64 13.78 9.12 -0.08
C ALA A 64 14.48 8.42 -1.26
N GLY A 65 13.77 8.18 -2.37
CA GLY A 65 14.32 7.59 -3.60
C GLY A 65 14.29 6.06 -3.66
N ASN A 66 13.51 5.42 -2.78
CA ASN A 66 13.30 3.98 -2.81
C ASN A 66 12.14 3.59 -3.74
N THR A 67 12.08 2.32 -4.12
CA THR A 67 10.94 1.74 -4.82
C THR A 67 10.17 0.83 -3.86
N VAL A 68 8.85 0.97 -3.83
CA VAL A 68 7.97 0.17 -2.98
C VAL A 68 6.94 -0.54 -3.85
N LEU A 69 6.95 -1.87 -3.84
CA LEU A 69 5.94 -2.72 -4.45
C LEU A 69 5.02 -3.26 -3.35
N ILE A 70 3.73 -3.06 -3.51
CA ILE A 70 2.73 -3.47 -2.53
C ILE A 70 1.72 -4.39 -3.19
N ILE A 71 1.47 -5.55 -2.60
CA ILE A 71 0.36 -6.43 -2.96
C ILE A 71 -0.77 -6.08 -2.00
N GLU A 72 -1.85 -5.49 -2.51
CA GLU A 72 -2.95 -4.98 -1.68
C GLU A 72 -4.28 -4.97 -2.43
N HIS A 73 -5.36 -5.03 -1.64
CA HIS A 73 -6.75 -4.86 -2.11
C HIS A 73 -7.48 -3.74 -1.35
N ASN A 74 -6.83 -3.10 -0.38
CA ASN A 74 -7.39 -1.97 0.36
C ASN A 74 -7.41 -0.72 -0.52
N LEU A 75 -8.61 -0.18 -0.78
CA LEU A 75 -8.79 0.95 -1.70
C LEU A 75 -8.11 2.24 -1.25
N ASP A 76 -7.88 2.44 0.05
CA ASP A 76 -7.15 3.62 0.52
C ASP A 76 -5.67 3.57 0.14
N VAL A 77 -5.06 2.37 0.13
CA VAL A 77 -3.69 2.16 -0.37
C VAL A 77 -3.68 2.21 -1.90
N VAL A 78 -4.61 1.51 -2.56
CA VAL A 78 -4.68 1.44 -4.03
C VAL A 78 -4.81 2.83 -4.64
N LYS A 79 -5.69 3.70 -4.11
CA LYS A 79 -5.88 5.07 -4.63
C LYS A 79 -4.68 5.99 -4.42
N SER A 80 -3.81 5.69 -3.43
CA SER A 80 -2.62 6.49 -3.13
C SER A 80 -1.36 6.04 -3.89
N ALA A 81 -1.45 4.96 -4.67
CA ALA A 81 -0.33 4.46 -5.45
C ALA A 81 -0.03 5.36 -6.67
N ASP A 82 1.25 5.48 -7.03
CA ASP A 82 1.67 6.18 -8.25
C ASP A 82 1.33 5.37 -9.51
N TYR A 83 1.36 4.03 -9.38
CA TYR A 83 1.13 3.11 -10.49
C TYR A 83 0.52 1.81 -10.02
N LEU A 84 -0.49 1.33 -10.74
CA LEU A 84 -1.20 0.09 -10.48
C LEU A 84 -0.90 -0.94 -11.56
N ILE A 85 -0.85 -2.21 -11.16
CA ILE A 85 -0.87 -3.38 -12.03
C ILE A 85 -2.03 -4.24 -11.53
N ASP A 86 -3.15 -4.23 -12.26
CA ASP A 86 -4.35 -4.99 -11.92
C ASP A 86 -4.30 -6.36 -12.58
N LEU A 87 -4.40 -7.40 -11.75
CA LEU A 87 -4.35 -8.79 -12.20
C LEU A 87 -5.76 -9.35 -12.33
N GLY A 88 -5.98 -10.16 -13.34
CA GLY A 88 -7.27 -10.69 -13.74
C GLY A 88 -8.03 -11.45 -12.66
N PRO A 89 -9.36 -11.61 -12.87
CA PRO A 89 -10.35 -11.84 -11.81
C PRO A 89 -10.25 -13.21 -11.14
N GLU A 90 -9.55 -14.15 -11.73
CA GLU A 90 -9.46 -15.53 -11.22
C GLU A 90 -8.05 -15.84 -10.69
N GLY A 91 -7.98 -16.67 -9.66
CA GLY A 91 -6.72 -17.22 -9.13
C GLY A 91 -6.36 -18.56 -9.79
N GLY A 92 -5.15 -19.07 -9.55
CA GLY A 92 -4.71 -20.37 -10.06
C GLY A 92 -4.44 -20.38 -11.56
N ASP A 93 -4.65 -21.52 -12.22
CA ASP A 93 -4.31 -21.75 -13.64
C ASP A 93 -5.12 -20.87 -14.63
N GLY A 94 -6.26 -20.31 -14.21
CA GLY A 94 -7.08 -19.39 -15.01
C GLY A 94 -6.87 -17.91 -14.71
N GLY A 95 -6.02 -17.58 -13.73
CA GLY A 95 -5.80 -16.21 -13.26
C GLY A 95 -4.43 -15.64 -13.60
N GLY A 96 -4.16 -14.44 -13.10
CA GLY A 96 -2.84 -13.83 -13.19
C GLY A 96 -2.54 -13.13 -14.51
N THR A 97 -3.52 -12.89 -15.38
CA THR A 97 -3.36 -12.02 -16.55
C THR A 97 -3.46 -10.55 -16.12
N ILE A 98 -2.64 -9.70 -16.70
CA ILE A 98 -2.74 -8.26 -16.48
C ILE A 98 -3.98 -7.75 -17.23
N VAL A 99 -4.94 -7.17 -16.46
CA VAL A 99 -6.17 -6.59 -17.00
C VAL A 99 -5.99 -5.11 -17.28
N ALA A 100 -5.34 -4.39 -16.38
CA ALA A 100 -5.09 -2.97 -16.50
C ALA A 100 -3.78 -2.57 -15.85
N THR A 101 -3.15 -1.53 -16.39
CA THR A 101 -1.97 -0.89 -15.78
C THR A 101 -2.07 0.62 -15.97
N GLY A 102 -1.54 1.38 -15.03
CA GLY A 102 -1.51 2.84 -15.10
C GLY A 102 -1.69 3.50 -13.74
N THR A 103 -1.94 4.79 -13.75
CA THR A 103 -2.33 5.51 -12.51
C THR A 103 -3.68 5.01 -12.00
N PRO A 104 -4.03 5.24 -10.73
CA PRO A 104 -5.35 4.90 -10.20
C PRO A 104 -6.49 5.42 -11.06
N GLU A 105 -6.39 6.65 -11.58
CA GLU A 105 -7.40 7.26 -12.45
C GLU A 105 -7.52 6.54 -13.79
N GLN A 106 -6.40 6.12 -14.38
CA GLN A 106 -6.39 5.40 -15.66
C GLN A 106 -7.02 4.02 -15.50
N VAL A 107 -6.67 3.29 -14.42
CA VAL A 107 -7.24 1.97 -14.13
C VAL A 107 -8.74 2.07 -13.82
N ALA A 108 -9.19 3.14 -13.18
CA ALA A 108 -10.60 3.39 -12.89
C ALA A 108 -11.48 3.54 -14.15
N GLU A 109 -10.91 3.85 -15.31
CA GLU A 109 -11.63 3.96 -16.58
C GLU A 109 -11.65 2.66 -17.39
N VAL A 110 -10.94 1.62 -16.94
CA VAL A 110 -10.92 0.31 -17.62
C VAL A 110 -12.12 -0.52 -17.19
N ALA A 111 -13.06 -0.77 -18.11
CA ALA A 111 -14.31 -1.45 -17.83
C ALA A 111 -14.14 -2.90 -17.34
N GLU A 112 -13.11 -3.58 -17.82
CA GLU A 112 -12.77 -4.96 -17.47
C GLU A 112 -12.08 -5.08 -16.10
N SER A 113 -11.59 -3.97 -15.54
CA SER A 113 -10.92 -3.94 -14.23
C SER A 113 -11.96 -3.90 -13.11
N TYR A 114 -12.08 -4.98 -12.34
CA TYR A 114 -12.88 -4.97 -11.12
C TYR A 114 -12.33 -3.95 -10.11
N THR A 115 -11.02 -3.90 -9.92
CA THR A 115 -10.35 -2.91 -9.08
C THR A 115 -10.75 -1.49 -9.53
N GLY A 116 -10.71 -1.21 -10.84
CA GLY A 116 -11.10 0.07 -11.41
C GLY A 116 -12.55 0.45 -11.13
N GLN A 117 -13.48 -0.51 -11.25
CA GLN A 117 -14.91 -0.29 -10.97
C GLN A 117 -15.16 0.13 -9.51
N TYR A 118 -14.45 -0.48 -8.53
CA TYR A 118 -14.56 -0.10 -7.12
C TYR A 118 -13.79 1.19 -6.80
N LEU A 119 -12.71 1.46 -7.51
CA LEU A 119 -11.86 2.63 -7.29
C LEU A 119 -12.52 3.93 -7.80
N LYS A 120 -13.23 3.87 -8.93
CA LYS A 120 -13.86 5.03 -9.57
C LYS A 120 -14.72 5.87 -8.63
N PRO A 121 -15.73 5.31 -7.93
CA PRO A 121 -16.58 6.09 -7.02
C PRO A 121 -15.79 6.64 -5.81
N VAL A 122 -14.70 6.00 -5.41
CA VAL A 122 -13.84 6.50 -4.32
C VAL A 122 -13.11 7.76 -4.78
N LEU A 123 -12.48 7.72 -5.95
CA LEU A 123 -11.77 8.86 -6.53
C LEU A 123 -12.71 10.05 -6.81
N GLU A 124 -13.91 9.79 -7.34
CA GLU A 124 -14.93 10.83 -7.58
C GLU A 124 -15.35 11.52 -6.27
N ARG A 125 -15.58 10.75 -5.22
CA ARG A 125 -15.92 11.28 -3.89
C ARG A 125 -14.80 12.11 -3.30
N ASP A 126 -13.55 11.67 -3.44
CA ASP A 126 -12.40 12.38 -2.89
C ASP A 126 -12.18 13.71 -3.65
N ARG A 127 -12.30 13.72 -4.98
CA ARG A 127 -12.28 14.95 -5.80
C ARG A 127 -13.40 15.93 -5.42
N ALA A 128 -14.62 15.44 -5.17
CA ALA A 128 -15.73 16.27 -4.73
C ALA A 128 -15.45 16.92 -3.36
N ARG A 129 -14.81 16.21 -2.44
CA ARG A 129 -14.41 16.74 -1.14
C ARG A 129 -13.32 17.81 -1.24
N GLU A 130 -12.33 17.59 -2.09
CA GLU A 130 -11.26 18.56 -2.34
C GLU A 130 -11.81 19.85 -2.96
N ALA A 131 -12.74 19.73 -3.91
CA ALA A 131 -13.39 20.89 -4.53
C ALA A 131 -14.24 21.72 -3.55
N THR A 132 -14.72 21.12 -2.46
CA THR A 132 -15.54 21.79 -1.42
C THR A 132 -14.74 22.25 -0.21
N ALA A 133 -13.46 21.86 -0.11
CA ALA A 133 -12.59 22.27 0.98
C ALA A 133 -12.26 23.76 0.87
N PRO A 134 -12.41 24.57 1.94
CA PRO A 134 -12.02 25.98 1.90
C PRO A 134 -10.51 26.10 1.66
N ALA A 135 -10.15 26.96 0.71
CA ALA A 135 -8.75 27.28 0.46
C ALA A 135 -8.07 27.73 1.77
N LYS A 136 -6.97 27.07 2.12
CA LYS A 136 -6.16 27.44 3.28
C LYS A 136 -5.29 28.64 2.98
#